data_2a39210d8c294041c87fa9df6e3a9bd2
#
_entry.id   2a39210d8c294041c87fa9df6e3a9bd2
#
_cell.length_a   1.000
_cell.length_b   1.000
_cell.length_c   1.000
_cell.angle_alpha   90.00
_cell.angle_beta   90.00
_cell.angle_gamma   90.00
#
_symmetry.space_group_name_H-M   'P 1'
#
loop_
_entity.id
_entity.type
_entity.pdbx_description
1 polymer ?
#
loop_
_entity_poly.entity_id
_entity_poly.type
_entity_poly.pdbx_seq_one_letter_code
_entity_poly.pdbx_strand_id
1 'polypeptide(L)'
;MAKNQIDIDSPLDPNEAKEAILGYCLKKGALAAGVADLDAIERIAPAGHRPSDLMPRVKSVISLGVGGQTQGAWTVPAKALTFFGSTEGRAYSIAYGLAFMVERAYLARSVYCPPDIDPELGSRVPLQSIKLHAELAGIGARSLAGDILLHPEYGYMYFASVFTELEL
;
A
#
# COMPACT_ATOMS: atom_id res chain seq x y z
N MET A 1 2.64 31.64 9.20
CA MET A 1 2.66 30.25 8.69
C MET A 1 2.70 30.34 7.17
N ALA A 2 3.86 30.12 6.58
CA ALA A 2 4.02 30.19 5.13
C ALA A 2 3.31 28.96 4.52
N LYS A 3 2.32 29.21 3.67
CA LYS A 3 1.78 28.19 2.78
C LYS A 3 2.90 27.88 1.78
N ASN A 4 3.46 26.67 1.83
CA ASN A 4 4.24 26.16 0.72
C ASN A 4 3.28 26.07 -0.48
N GLN A 5 3.28 27.11 -1.29
CA GLN A 5 2.70 27.07 -2.62
C GLN A 5 3.65 26.18 -3.44
N ILE A 6 3.19 24.99 -3.80
CA ILE A 6 3.87 24.19 -4.80
C ILE A 6 3.82 24.99 -6.09
N ASP A 7 4.98 25.33 -6.62
CA ASP A 7 5.11 26.03 -7.90
C ASP A 7 4.67 25.06 -9.00
N ILE A 8 3.49 25.27 -9.54
CA ILE A 8 2.83 24.36 -10.49
C ILE A 8 3.58 24.34 -11.85
N ASP A 9 4.47 25.29 -12.08
CA ASP A 9 5.23 25.44 -13.32
C ASP A 9 6.61 24.74 -13.30
N SER A 10 7.04 24.22 -12.16
CA SER A 10 8.28 23.42 -12.09
C SER A 10 7.99 21.97 -12.45
N PRO A 11 8.77 21.33 -13.35
CA PRO A 11 8.63 19.90 -13.59
C PRO A 11 8.86 19.15 -12.27
N LEU A 12 7.88 18.36 -11.88
CA LEU A 12 7.94 17.50 -10.69
C LEU A 12 9.17 16.58 -10.81
N ASP A 13 10.06 16.66 -9.85
CA ASP A 13 11.12 15.66 -9.70
C ASP A 13 10.47 14.37 -9.13
N PRO A 14 10.47 13.25 -9.88
CA PRO A 14 9.89 12.00 -9.41
C PRO A 14 10.52 11.51 -8.09
N ASN A 15 11.80 11.79 -7.86
CA ASN A 15 12.48 11.38 -6.63
C ASN A 15 11.99 12.19 -5.42
N GLU A 16 11.83 13.51 -5.57
CA GLU A 16 11.28 14.35 -4.50
C GLU A 16 9.84 13.96 -4.18
N ALA A 17 9.04 13.68 -5.19
CA ALA A 17 7.66 13.21 -5.02
C ALA A 17 7.63 11.86 -4.29
N LYS A 18 8.49 10.93 -4.69
CA LYS A 18 8.63 9.62 -4.04
C LYS A 18 8.99 9.75 -2.57
N GLU A 19 10.02 10.53 -2.24
CA GLU A 19 10.44 10.76 -0.85
C GLU A 19 9.32 11.38 -0.01
N ALA A 20 8.62 12.37 -0.53
CA ALA A 20 7.50 13.03 0.15
C ALA A 20 6.34 12.05 0.41
N ILE A 21 6.01 11.20 -0.56
CA ILE A 21 4.96 10.19 -0.48
C ILE A 21 5.30 9.11 0.55
N LEU A 22 6.51 8.56 0.49
CA LEU A 22 6.96 7.55 1.45
C LEU A 22 7.07 8.16 2.86
N GLY A 23 7.59 9.38 2.97
CA GLY A 23 7.63 10.13 4.24
C GLY A 23 6.24 10.39 4.83
N TYR A 24 5.23 10.64 3.99
CA TYR A 24 3.85 10.75 4.45
C TYR A 24 3.37 9.45 5.08
N CYS A 25 3.60 8.29 4.45
CA CYS A 25 3.21 6.99 4.98
C CYS A 25 3.80 6.75 6.37
N LEU A 26 5.11 6.95 6.52
CA LEU A 26 5.81 6.77 7.79
C LEU A 26 5.29 7.74 8.86
N LYS A 27 5.09 9.01 8.51
CA LYS A 27 4.55 10.02 9.43
C LYS A 27 3.12 9.69 9.88
N LYS A 28 2.34 8.99 9.08
CA LYS A 28 0.98 8.53 9.42
C LYS A 28 0.97 7.23 10.22
N GLY A 29 2.14 6.62 10.42
CA GLY A 29 2.33 5.46 11.28
C GLY A 29 2.45 4.12 10.53
N ALA A 30 2.74 4.15 9.25
CA ALA A 30 3.30 2.99 8.58
C ALA A 30 4.70 2.72 9.14
N LEU A 31 5.06 1.44 9.28
CA LEU A 31 6.41 1.04 9.69
C LEU A 31 7.35 0.92 8.49
N ALA A 32 6.79 0.60 7.34
CA ALA A 32 7.52 0.50 6.09
C ALA A 32 6.65 1.03 4.93
N ALA A 33 7.28 1.59 3.92
CA ALA A 33 6.63 2.00 2.69
C ALA A 33 7.63 1.93 1.52
N GLY A 34 7.15 1.61 0.34
CA GLY A 34 7.97 1.51 -0.86
C GLY A 34 7.14 1.64 -2.13
N VAL A 35 7.80 1.87 -3.25
CA VAL A 35 7.20 1.83 -4.58
C VAL A 35 7.52 0.49 -5.20
N ALA A 36 6.51 -0.25 -5.59
CA ALA A 36 6.66 -1.58 -6.17
C ALA A 36 7.04 -1.51 -7.65
N ASP A 37 7.78 -2.51 -8.11
CA ASP A 37 8.07 -2.70 -9.53
C ASP A 37 6.78 -3.09 -10.28
N LEU A 38 6.17 -2.09 -10.93
CA LEU A 38 4.90 -2.25 -11.66
C LEU A 38 5.02 -3.27 -12.80
N ASP A 39 6.12 -3.24 -13.55
CA ASP A 39 6.31 -4.15 -14.68
C ASP A 39 6.42 -5.60 -14.21
N ALA A 40 7.06 -5.81 -13.07
CA ALA A 40 7.12 -7.12 -12.45
C ALA A 40 5.73 -7.59 -11.97
N ILE A 41 4.93 -6.71 -11.38
CA ILE A 41 3.55 -7.04 -10.97
C ILE A 41 2.72 -7.44 -12.20
N GLU A 42 2.72 -6.61 -13.24
CA GLU A 42 1.96 -6.85 -14.48
C GLU A 42 2.32 -8.17 -15.16
N ARG A 43 3.59 -8.57 -15.07
CA ARG A 43 4.10 -9.84 -15.61
C ARG A 43 3.70 -11.06 -14.78
N ILE A 44 3.69 -10.92 -13.45
CA ILE A 44 3.46 -12.03 -12.51
C ILE A 44 1.97 -12.24 -12.23
N ALA A 45 1.20 -11.17 -12.09
CA ALA A 45 -0.22 -11.26 -11.78
C ALA A 45 -1.02 -11.82 -12.97
N PRO A 46 -1.97 -12.72 -12.71
CA PRO A 46 -2.85 -13.22 -13.78
C PRO A 46 -3.76 -12.10 -14.31
N ALA A 47 -4.24 -12.28 -15.54
CA ALA A 47 -5.21 -11.35 -16.14
C ALA A 47 -6.46 -11.22 -15.25
N GLY A 48 -6.99 -10.01 -15.12
CA GLY A 48 -8.07 -9.65 -14.21
C GLY A 48 -7.61 -9.29 -12.79
N HIS A 49 -6.32 -9.49 -12.48
CA HIS A 49 -5.73 -9.24 -11.15
C HIS A 49 -4.49 -8.34 -11.22
N ARG A 50 -4.30 -7.64 -12.33
CA ARG A 50 -3.19 -6.72 -12.55
C ARG A 50 -3.58 -5.31 -12.12
N PRO A 51 -2.63 -4.48 -11.69
CA PRO A 51 -2.91 -3.06 -11.44
C PRO A 51 -3.59 -2.36 -12.60
N SER A 52 -3.19 -2.65 -13.84
CA SER A 52 -3.79 -2.09 -15.06
C SER A 52 -5.23 -2.54 -15.31
N ASP A 53 -5.65 -3.70 -14.81
CA ASP A 53 -7.05 -4.15 -14.89
C ASP A 53 -7.97 -3.30 -13.99
N LEU A 54 -7.46 -2.80 -12.85
CA LEU A 54 -8.19 -1.93 -11.94
C LEU A 54 -8.06 -0.45 -12.33
N MET A 55 -6.87 -0.03 -12.73
CA MET A 55 -6.55 1.35 -13.10
C MET A 55 -5.75 1.37 -14.41
N PRO A 56 -6.40 1.47 -15.58
CA PRO A 56 -5.74 1.30 -16.89
C PRO A 56 -4.56 2.25 -17.17
N ARG A 57 -4.50 3.38 -16.45
CA ARG A 57 -3.42 4.37 -16.61
C ARG A 57 -2.48 4.42 -15.41
N VAL A 58 -2.45 3.35 -14.61
CA VAL A 58 -1.53 3.25 -13.49
C VAL A 58 -0.08 3.36 -13.96
N LYS A 59 0.70 4.15 -13.24
CA LYS A 59 2.14 4.32 -13.47
C LYS A 59 2.98 3.88 -12.29
N SER A 60 2.41 3.95 -11.09
CA SER A 60 3.11 3.51 -9.89
C SER A 60 2.17 2.82 -8.89
N VAL A 61 2.71 1.85 -8.19
CA VAL A 61 2.07 1.15 -7.08
C VAL A 61 2.87 1.44 -5.82
N ILE A 62 2.25 2.13 -4.88
CA ILE A 62 2.83 2.44 -3.58
C ILE A 62 2.32 1.40 -2.59
N SER A 63 3.21 0.70 -1.92
CA SER A 63 2.86 -0.24 -0.86
C SER A 63 3.31 0.27 0.50
N LEU A 64 2.49 0.06 1.51
CA LEU A 64 2.80 0.39 2.89
C LEU A 64 2.47 -0.76 3.83
N GLY A 65 3.22 -0.86 4.92
CA GLY A 65 3.04 -1.87 5.93
C GLY A 65 2.80 -1.26 7.31
N VAL A 66 1.80 -1.77 8.00
CA VAL A 66 1.48 -1.44 9.39
C VAL A 66 1.67 -2.68 10.22
N GLY A 67 2.44 -2.57 11.28
CA GLY A 67 2.73 -3.69 12.15
C GLY A 67 2.32 -3.44 13.58
N GLY A 68 2.67 -4.42 14.39
CA GLY A 68 2.75 -4.24 15.82
C GLY A 68 1.42 -4.40 16.53
N GLN A 69 1.15 -5.62 16.90
CA GLN A 69 0.25 -5.84 18.02
C GLN A 69 1.01 -5.55 19.31
N THR A 70 0.37 -4.83 20.21
CA THR A 70 0.89 -4.69 21.57
C THR A 70 0.89 -6.07 22.28
N GLN A 71 1.81 -6.28 23.20
CA GLN A 71 1.83 -7.52 23.97
C GLN A 71 0.48 -7.81 24.65
N GLY A 72 -0.22 -6.76 25.11
CA GLY A 72 -1.55 -6.88 25.67
C GLY A 72 -2.58 -7.49 24.72
N ALA A 73 -2.49 -7.24 23.42
CA ALA A 73 -3.39 -7.84 22.44
C ALA A 73 -3.31 -9.37 22.39
N TRP A 74 -2.15 -9.93 22.69
CA TRP A 74 -1.95 -11.39 22.74
C TRP A 74 -2.56 -12.06 23.98
N THR A 75 -2.89 -11.29 25.00
CA THR A 75 -3.45 -11.80 26.25
C THR A 75 -4.98 -11.83 26.28
N VAL A 76 -5.65 -11.13 25.35
CA VAL A 76 -7.12 -11.08 25.30
C VAL A 76 -7.70 -12.31 24.60
N PRO A 77 -8.85 -12.84 25.08
CA PRO A 77 -9.51 -13.99 24.46
C PRO A 77 -9.94 -13.73 23.00
N ALA A 78 -10.40 -12.50 22.71
CA ALA A 78 -10.89 -12.11 21.38
C ALA A 78 -9.75 -11.59 20.47
N LYS A 79 -8.64 -12.31 20.40
CA LYS A 79 -7.44 -11.93 19.64
C LYS A 79 -7.73 -11.56 18.19
N ALA A 80 -8.63 -12.29 17.54
CA ALA A 80 -8.97 -12.04 16.14
C ALA A 80 -9.54 -10.62 15.93
N LEU A 81 -10.48 -10.17 16.78
CA LEU A 81 -11.06 -8.84 16.67
C LEU A 81 -10.03 -7.74 16.92
N THR A 82 -9.17 -7.94 17.91
CA THR A 82 -8.13 -6.95 18.26
C THR A 82 -7.01 -6.92 17.22
N PHE A 83 -6.67 -8.08 16.69
CA PHE A 83 -5.55 -8.25 15.78
C PHE A 83 -5.90 -7.80 14.36
N PHE A 84 -7.00 -8.31 13.80
CA PHE A 84 -7.36 -8.07 12.41
C PHE A 84 -8.05 -6.72 12.22
N GLY A 85 -9.06 -6.42 13.00
CA GLY A 85 -9.89 -5.24 12.78
C GLY A 85 -9.17 -3.90 12.96
N SER A 86 -8.31 -3.77 13.97
CA SER A 86 -7.65 -2.50 14.26
C SER A 86 -6.42 -2.24 13.38
N THR A 87 -5.60 -3.26 13.12
CA THR A 87 -4.35 -3.10 12.38
C THR A 87 -4.61 -2.98 10.88
N GLU A 88 -5.49 -3.81 10.36
CA GLU A 88 -5.93 -3.76 8.97
C GLU A 88 -6.62 -2.42 8.66
N GLY A 89 -7.61 -2.02 9.48
CA GLY A 89 -8.28 -0.74 9.33
C GLY A 89 -7.33 0.45 9.37
N ARG A 90 -6.23 0.36 10.13
CA ARG A 90 -5.20 1.39 10.15
C ARG A 90 -4.42 1.44 8.85
N ALA A 91 -4.05 0.30 8.27
CA ALA A 91 -3.36 0.24 6.97
C ALA A 91 -4.21 0.90 5.88
N TYR A 92 -5.50 0.58 5.83
CA TYR A 92 -6.43 1.17 4.85
C TYR A 92 -6.66 2.66 5.08
N SER A 93 -6.77 3.10 6.32
CA SER A 93 -6.91 4.53 6.65
C SER A 93 -5.71 5.33 6.14
N ILE A 94 -4.50 4.80 6.27
CA ILE A 94 -3.29 5.45 5.74
C ILE A 94 -3.31 5.44 4.22
N ALA A 95 -3.63 4.31 3.58
CA ALA A 95 -3.68 4.20 2.13
C ALA A 95 -4.74 5.13 1.51
N TYR A 96 -5.92 5.20 2.12
CA TYR A 96 -6.97 6.12 1.70
C TYR A 96 -6.52 7.59 1.81
N GLY A 97 -5.94 7.97 2.96
CA GLY A 97 -5.40 9.31 3.15
C GLY A 97 -4.24 9.64 2.20
N LEU A 98 -3.42 8.64 1.84
CA LEU A 98 -2.36 8.77 0.87
C LEU A 98 -2.91 9.07 -0.54
N ALA A 99 -3.92 8.33 -0.99
CA ALA A 99 -4.55 8.58 -2.28
C ALA A 99 -5.05 10.03 -2.40
N PHE A 100 -5.74 10.52 -1.36
CA PHE A 100 -6.16 11.92 -1.30
C PHE A 100 -4.98 12.91 -1.31
N MET A 101 -3.92 12.60 -0.60
CA MET A 101 -2.75 13.47 -0.56
C MET A 101 -2.11 13.57 -1.94
N VAL A 102 -1.93 12.45 -2.65
CA VAL A 102 -1.35 12.42 -3.99
C VAL A 102 -2.21 13.21 -4.97
N GLU A 103 -3.53 13.01 -4.97
CA GLU A 103 -4.43 13.76 -5.85
C GLU A 103 -4.39 15.26 -5.62
N ARG A 104 -4.31 15.70 -4.36
CA ARG A 104 -4.29 17.13 -4.03
C ARG A 104 -2.94 17.80 -4.26
N ALA A 105 -1.85 17.08 -3.99
CA ALA A 105 -0.51 17.63 -4.07
C ALA A 105 0.04 17.59 -5.50
N TYR A 106 -0.29 16.52 -6.25
CA TYR A 106 0.33 16.23 -7.54
C TYR A 106 -0.67 16.22 -8.71
N LEU A 107 -1.96 16.47 -8.46
CA LEU A 107 -3.04 16.45 -9.46
C LEU A 107 -3.10 15.14 -10.27
N ALA A 108 -2.58 14.05 -9.70
CA ALA A 108 -2.55 12.73 -10.29
C ALA A 108 -3.63 11.84 -9.69
N ARG A 109 -4.45 11.22 -10.52
CA ARG A 109 -5.47 10.29 -10.03
C ARG A 109 -4.84 9.18 -9.24
N SER A 110 -5.47 8.85 -8.12
CA SER A 110 -4.98 7.83 -7.21
C SER A 110 -6.12 7.09 -6.54
N VAL A 111 -5.96 5.80 -6.36
CA VAL A 111 -6.95 4.96 -5.69
C VAL A 111 -6.25 4.02 -4.71
N TYR A 112 -6.78 3.89 -3.50
CA TYR A 112 -6.31 2.82 -2.63
C TYR A 112 -6.84 1.48 -3.15
N CYS A 113 -5.98 0.47 -3.15
CA CYS A 113 -6.35 -0.85 -3.58
C CYS A 113 -7.14 -1.56 -2.47
N PRO A 114 -8.40 -1.92 -2.72
CA PRO A 114 -9.15 -2.70 -1.76
C PRO A 114 -8.52 -4.09 -1.59
N PRO A 115 -8.44 -4.59 -0.36
CA PRO A 115 -7.86 -5.91 -0.09
C PRO A 115 -8.80 -7.05 -0.45
N ASP A 116 -10.05 -6.72 -0.68
CA ASP A 116 -11.15 -7.66 -0.63
C ASP A 116 -11.33 -8.43 -1.93
N ILE A 117 -11.88 -9.61 -1.74
CA ILE A 117 -12.45 -10.46 -2.76
C ILE A 117 -13.65 -9.73 -3.35
N ASP A 118 -13.72 -9.63 -4.67
CA ASP A 118 -14.90 -9.12 -5.35
C ASP A 118 -16.06 -10.08 -5.11
N PRO A 119 -17.10 -9.68 -4.36
CA PRO A 119 -18.23 -10.54 -4.07
C PRO A 119 -19.07 -10.88 -5.32
N GLU A 120 -19.01 -10.06 -6.34
CA GLU A 120 -19.75 -10.27 -7.60
C GLU A 120 -19.12 -11.39 -8.43
N LEU A 121 -17.81 -11.58 -8.35
CA LEU A 121 -17.12 -12.64 -9.06
C LEU A 121 -17.29 -14.02 -8.42
N GLY A 122 -17.84 -14.10 -7.21
CA GLY A 122 -17.96 -15.36 -6.46
C GLY A 122 -16.63 -16.05 -6.20
N SER A 123 -15.54 -15.37 -6.47
CA SER A 123 -14.16 -15.85 -6.33
C SER A 123 -13.67 -15.64 -4.92
N ARG A 124 -12.86 -16.58 -4.43
CA ARG A 124 -12.08 -16.40 -3.18
C ARG A 124 -10.69 -15.83 -3.45
N VAL A 125 -10.41 -15.49 -4.69
CA VAL A 125 -9.15 -14.86 -5.08
C VAL A 125 -9.28 -13.36 -4.89
N PRO A 126 -8.37 -12.71 -4.16
CA PRO A 126 -8.40 -11.25 -3.99
C PRO A 126 -8.24 -10.56 -5.34
N LEU A 127 -8.91 -9.41 -5.49
CA LEU A 127 -8.85 -8.62 -6.71
C LEU A 127 -7.40 -8.24 -7.06
N GLN A 128 -6.60 -7.97 -6.04
CA GLN A 128 -5.19 -7.63 -6.16
C GLN A 128 -4.36 -8.33 -5.08
N SER A 129 -3.14 -8.74 -5.43
CA SER A 129 -2.23 -9.36 -4.47
C SER A 129 -1.42 -8.31 -3.72
N ILE A 130 -1.97 -7.78 -2.64
CA ILE A 130 -1.28 -6.79 -1.77
C ILE A 130 0.08 -7.30 -1.28
N LYS A 131 0.20 -8.61 -1.03
CA LYS A 131 1.47 -9.24 -0.64
C LYS A 131 2.52 -9.17 -1.76
N LEU A 132 2.11 -9.39 -3.01
CA LEU A 132 3.00 -9.24 -4.16
C LEU A 132 3.48 -7.80 -4.31
N HIS A 133 2.58 -6.82 -4.11
CA HIS A 133 2.95 -5.41 -4.14
C HIS A 133 3.99 -5.09 -3.07
N ALA A 134 3.79 -5.55 -1.84
CA ALA A 134 4.71 -5.31 -0.73
C ALA A 134 6.08 -5.99 -0.93
N GLU A 135 6.09 -7.21 -1.48
CA GLU A 135 7.31 -7.93 -1.81
C GLU A 135 8.12 -7.18 -2.89
N LEU A 136 7.46 -6.74 -3.97
CA LEU A 136 8.09 -6.01 -5.07
C LEU A 136 8.41 -4.55 -4.71
N ALA A 137 7.82 -4.01 -3.65
CA ALA A 137 8.21 -2.73 -3.04
C ALA A 137 9.40 -2.86 -2.08
N GLY A 138 9.89 -4.09 -1.82
CA GLY A 138 11.02 -4.35 -0.93
C GLY A 138 10.70 -4.19 0.56
N ILE A 139 9.40 -4.16 0.95
CA ILE A 139 8.99 -3.98 2.34
C ILE A 139 8.59 -5.26 3.05
N GLY A 140 8.91 -6.41 2.47
CA GLY A 140 8.70 -7.71 3.06
C GLY A 140 9.23 -8.83 2.18
N ALA A 141 9.45 -9.99 2.78
CA ALA A 141 9.88 -11.20 2.10
C ALA A 141 8.93 -12.35 2.43
N ARG A 142 8.68 -13.22 1.47
CA ARG A 142 7.83 -14.39 1.69
C ARG A 142 8.48 -15.35 2.68
N SER A 143 7.66 -15.86 3.59
CA SER A 143 8.06 -16.97 4.46
C SER A 143 8.23 -18.25 3.65
N LEU A 144 8.81 -19.28 4.27
CA LEU A 144 8.93 -20.62 3.66
C LEU A 144 7.57 -21.23 3.27
N ALA A 145 6.50 -20.84 3.93
CA ALA A 145 5.13 -21.25 3.59
C ALA A 145 4.58 -20.54 2.34
N GLY A 146 5.22 -19.43 1.90
CA GLY A 146 4.88 -18.71 0.68
C GLY A 146 3.67 -17.78 0.79
N ASP A 147 2.87 -17.88 1.84
CA ASP A 147 1.61 -17.13 2.02
C ASP A 147 1.71 -15.97 3.02
N ILE A 148 2.74 -15.97 3.87
CA ILE A 148 3.00 -14.94 4.86
C ILE A 148 4.18 -14.09 4.40
N LEU A 149 3.98 -12.78 4.40
CA LEU A 149 5.03 -11.81 4.14
C LEU A 149 5.54 -11.24 5.47
N LEU A 150 6.86 -11.28 5.66
CA LEU A 150 7.52 -10.84 6.88
C LEU A 150 8.49 -9.71 6.59
N HIS A 151 8.48 -8.67 7.42
CA HIS A 151 9.52 -7.65 7.43
C HIS A 151 10.68 -8.11 8.33
N PRO A 152 11.95 -7.91 7.92
CA PRO A 152 13.10 -8.40 8.70
C PRO A 152 13.15 -7.85 10.13
N GLU A 153 12.74 -6.59 10.32
CA GLU A 153 12.78 -5.91 11.61
C GLU A 153 11.45 -6.01 12.37
N TYR A 154 10.32 -5.84 11.66
CA TYR A 154 8.99 -5.72 12.29
C TYR A 154 8.19 -7.01 12.29
N GLY A 155 8.70 -8.08 11.67
CA GLY A 155 8.01 -9.35 11.59
C GLY A 155 6.73 -9.30 10.77
N TYR A 156 5.63 -9.80 11.33
CA TYR A 156 4.33 -9.82 10.64
C TYR A 156 3.71 -8.43 10.58
N MET A 157 3.33 -8.02 9.38
CA MET A 157 2.66 -6.75 9.12
C MET A 157 1.40 -6.94 8.26
N TYR A 158 0.49 -5.96 8.34
CA TYR A 158 -0.59 -5.77 7.38
C TYR A 158 -0.17 -4.76 6.33
N PHE A 159 -0.47 -5.07 5.09
CA PHE A 159 -0.10 -4.25 3.95
C PHE A 159 -1.33 -3.62 3.32
N ALA A 160 -1.14 -2.46 2.73
CA ALA A 160 -2.11 -1.80 1.86
C ALA A 160 -1.36 -1.20 0.67
N SER A 161 -2.06 -0.97 -0.43
CA SER A 161 -1.48 -0.38 -1.63
C SER A 161 -2.31 0.77 -2.16
N VAL A 162 -1.64 1.69 -2.84
CA VAL A 162 -2.24 2.80 -3.57
C VAL A 162 -1.70 2.77 -5.00
N PHE A 163 -2.62 2.84 -5.95
CA PHE A 163 -2.31 2.97 -7.38
C PHE A 163 -2.42 4.43 -7.77
N THR A 164 -1.51 4.90 -8.62
CA THR A 164 -1.52 6.29 -9.07
C THR A 164 -1.08 6.42 -10.52
N GLU A 165 -1.60 7.45 -11.20
CA GLU A 165 -1.11 7.90 -12.52
C GLU A 165 0.17 8.75 -12.40
N LEU A 166 0.65 9.02 -11.19
CA LEU A 166 1.94 9.69 -10.95
C LEU A 166 3.07 8.70 -11.20
N GLU A 167 4.09 9.13 -11.93
CA GLU A 167 5.33 8.38 -12.13
C GLU A 167 6.30 8.66 -10.97
N LEU A 168 6.82 7.59 -10.31
CA LEU A 168 7.64 7.67 -9.11
C LEU A 168 8.91 6.83 -9.24
#